data_969609af8c693abef9591ad8d9fed4b9
#
_entry.id   969609af8c693abef9591ad8d9fed4b9
#
_cell.length_a   1.000
_cell.length_b   1.000
_cell.length_c   1.000
_cell.angle_alpha   90.00
_cell.angle_beta   90.00
_cell.angle_gamma   90.00
#
_symmetry.space_group_name_H-M   'P 1'
#
loop_
_entity.id
_entity.type
_entity.pdbx_description
1 polymer ?
#
loop_
_entity_poly.entity_id
_entity_poly.type
_entity_poly.pdbx_seq_one_letter_code
_entity_poly.pdbx_strand_id
1 'polypeptide(L)'
;MTINELVVSSEEQKLTLSDGYSADIKFDPFYKRWYYDLYLNNELLYAGVALNPDSAPLMQFTNYSLGLIDKMNDKLFYEPFAELGSRLGLIEIKR
;
A
#
# COMPACT_ATOMS: atom_id res chain seq x y z
N MET A 1 -3.01 3.25 17.67
CA MET A 1 -2.72 3.02 16.25
C MET A 1 -2.78 1.52 15.97
N THR A 2 -3.43 1.14 14.90
CA THR A 2 -3.52 -0.25 14.47
C THR A 2 -2.78 -0.41 13.16
N ILE A 3 -1.92 -1.44 13.08
CA ILE A 3 -1.12 -1.74 11.89
C ILE A 3 -1.32 -3.21 11.56
N ASN A 4 -1.80 -3.49 10.34
CA ASN A 4 -2.02 -4.85 9.85
C ASN A 4 -1.25 -5.05 8.55
N GLU A 5 -0.54 -6.17 8.43
CA GLU A 5 0.11 -6.52 7.17
C GLU A 5 -0.91 -7.17 6.23
N LEU A 6 -0.82 -6.79 4.96
CA LEU A 6 -1.72 -7.25 3.90
C LEU A 6 -0.98 -8.20 2.96
N VAL A 7 -1.71 -9.13 2.36
CA VAL A 7 -1.16 -10.07 1.39
C VAL A 7 -1.54 -9.65 -0.01
N VAL A 8 -0.55 -9.48 -0.89
CA VAL A 8 -0.74 -9.14 -2.29
C VAL A 8 -0.16 -10.26 -3.14
N SER A 9 -0.98 -10.82 -4.02
CA SER A 9 -0.61 -11.98 -4.85
C SER A 9 -0.46 -11.66 -6.33
N SER A 10 -0.73 -10.44 -6.77
CA SER A 10 -0.58 -10.05 -8.17
C SER A 10 -0.23 -8.57 -8.31
N GLU A 11 0.23 -8.18 -9.49
CA GLU A 11 0.61 -6.78 -9.78
C GLU A 11 -0.59 -5.85 -9.87
N GLU A 12 -1.78 -6.38 -9.98
CA GLU A 12 -3.02 -5.61 -10.00
C GLU A 12 -4.06 -6.40 -9.23
N GLN A 13 -4.56 -5.83 -8.13
CA GLN A 13 -5.42 -6.57 -7.23
C GLN A 13 -6.31 -5.61 -6.45
N LYS A 14 -7.55 -6.06 -6.20
CA LYS A 14 -8.46 -5.38 -5.27
C LYS A 14 -8.33 -6.02 -3.90
N LEU A 15 -8.11 -5.19 -2.89
CA LEU A 15 -8.04 -5.61 -1.49
C LEU A 15 -9.26 -5.14 -0.74
N THR A 16 -9.86 -6.05 0.03
CA THR A 16 -10.88 -5.69 1.02
C THR A 16 -10.19 -5.39 2.34
N LEU A 17 -10.40 -4.20 2.85
CA LEU A 17 -9.74 -3.71 4.05
C LEU A 17 -10.73 -3.63 5.21
N SER A 18 -10.32 -3.07 6.33
CA SER A 18 -11.19 -2.93 7.50
C SER A 18 -12.09 -1.71 7.40
N ASP A 19 -13.16 -1.69 8.21
CA ASP A 19 -14.06 -0.54 8.42
C ASP A 19 -14.70 -0.01 7.12
N GLY A 20 -14.99 -0.90 6.16
CA GLY A 20 -15.60 -0.53 4.89
C GLY A 20 -14.65 0.00 3.84
N TYR A 21 -13.35 0.08 4.14
CA TYR A 21 -12.35 0.48 3.17
C TYR A 21 -12.02 -0.65 2.19
N SER A 22 -11.68 -0.28 0.98
CA SER A 22 -11.12 -1.18 -0.02
C SER A 22 -10.12 -0.41 -0.88
N ALA A 23 -9.24 -1.12 -1.56
CA ALA A 23 -8.23 -0.49 -2.40
C ALA A 23 -7.97 -1.31 -3.65
N ASP A 24 -7.76 -0.61 -4.76
CA ASP A 24 -7.21 -1.20 -5.98
C ASP A 24 -5.71 -0.93 -5.99
N ILE A 25 -4.91 -1.99 -5.88
CA ILE A 25 -3.46 -1.92 -5.86
C ILE A 25 -2.95 -2.20 -7.27
N LYS A 26 -2.00 -1.38 -7.72
CA LYS A 26 -1.38 -1.53 -9.05
C LYS A 26 0.11 -1.31 -8.95
N PHE A 27 0.87 -2.17 -9.64
CA PHE A 27 2.30 -1.98 -9.83
C PHE A 27 2.57 -1.42 -11.22
N ASP A 28 3.28 -0.28 -11.29
CA ASP A 28 3.71 0.32 -12.55
C ASP A 28 5.12 -0.18 -12.87
N PRO A 29 5.30 -1.05 -13.87
CA PRO A 29 6.61 -1.60 -14.19
C PRO A 29 7.56 -0.57 -14.82
N PHE A 30 7.02 0.50 -15.41
CA PHE A 30 7.84 1.55 -16.01
C PHE A 30 8.55 2.38 -14.94
N TYR A 31 7.79 2.85 -13.94
CA TYR A 31 8.34 3.63 -12.83
C TYR A 31 8.77 2.77 -11.65
N LYS A 32 8.47 1.46 -11.69
CA LYS A 32 8.77 0.50 -10.62
C LYS A 32 8.23 0.95 -9.27
N ARG A 33 6.95 1.36 -9.27
CA ARG A 33 6.27 1.85 -8.08
C ARG A 33 4.90 1.22 -7.94
N TRP A 34 4.46 1.13 -6.70
CA TRP A 34 3.12 0.74 -6.37
C TRP A 34 2.24 1.98 -6.23
N TYR A 35 0.99 1.86 -6.71
CA TYR A 35 -0.04 2.88 -6.56
C TYR A 35 -1.30 2.22 -6.08
N TYR A 36 -2.17 2.99 -5.42
CA TYR A 36 -3.49 2.50 -5.08
C TYR A 36 -4.55 3.57 -5.19
N ASP A 37 -5.79 3.11 -5.42
CA ASP A 37 -7.00 3.91 -5.30
C ASP A 37 -7.71 3.46 -4.04
N LEU A 38 -8.09 4.40 -3.18
CA LEU A 38 -8.74 4.09 -1.91
C LEU A 38 -10.24 4.39 -2.01
N TYR A 39 -11.05 3.41 -1.58
CA TYR A 39 -12.50 3.51 -1.53
C TYR A 39 -12.99 3.35 -0.10
N LEU A 40 -14.10 4.02 0.22
CA LEU A 40 -14.84 3.79 1.47
C LEU A 40 -16.28 3.52 1.09
N ASN A 41 -16.82 2.35 1.49
CA ASN A 41 -18.16 1.91 1.16
C ASN A 41 -18.44 1.99 -0.35
N ASN A 42 -17.46 1.55 -1.16
CA ASN A 42 -17.50 1.54 -2.62
C ASN A 42 -17.48 2.94 -3.28
N GLU A 43 -17.20 3.97 -2.52
CA GLU A 43 -17.05 5.32 -3.04
C GLU A 43 -15.57 5.73 -3.07
N LEU A 44 -15.10 6.19 -4.23
CA LEU A 44 -13.70 6.58 -4.41
C LEU A 44 -13.38 7.80 -3.54
N LEU A 45 -12.37 7.67 -2.68
CA LEU A 45 -11.88 8.78 -1.86
C LEU A 45 -10.61 9.40 -2.44
N TYR A 46 -9.63 8.58 -2.80
CA TYR A 46 -8.34 9.03 -3.33
C TYR A 46 -7.92 8.12 -4.47
N ALA A 47 -7.41 8.69 -5.54
CA ALA A 47 -6.94 7.95 -6.71
C ALA A 47 -5.45 8.19 -6.95
N GLY A 48 -4.75 7.17 -7.43
CA GLY A 48 -3.36 7.28 -7.84
C GLY A 48 -2.39 7.62 -6.72
N VAL A 49 -2.61 7.09 -5.51
CA VAL A 49 -1.75 7.36 -4.36
C VAL A 49 -0.48 6.52 -4.49
N ALA A 50 0.67 7.18 -4.57
CA ALA A 50 1.96 6.50 -4.69
C ALA A 50 2.41 5.92 -3.35
N LEU A 51 2.93 4.69 -3.38
CA LEU A 51 3.49 4.01 -2.22
C LEU A 51 5.02 4.01 -2.33
N ASN A 52 5.68 4.60 -1.35
CA ASN A 52 7.13 4.54 -1.22
C ASN A 52 7.50 3.76 0.02
N PRO A 53 8.66 3.09 0.06
CA PRO A 53 9.10 2.40 1.28
C PRO A 53 9.13 3.33 2.49
N ASP A 54 8.70 2.81 3.63
CA ASP A 54 8.66 3.51 4.91
C ASP A 54 7.80 4.77 4.90
N SER A 55 6.74 4.80 4.08
CA SER A 55 5.82 5.92 4.06
C SER A 55 4.37 5.48 4.20
N ALA A 56 3.53 6.39 4.69
CA ALA A 56 2.09 6.23 4.78
C ALA A 56 1.47 7.55 4.30
N PRO A 57 1.33 7.73 2.98
CA PRO A 57 1.13 9.04 2.37
C PRO A 57 -0.16 9.76 2.79
N LEU A 58 -1.23 9.02 3.13
CA LEU A 58 -2.50 9.64 3.51
C LEU A 58 -2.59 9.99 4.99
N MET A 59 -1.63 9.60 5.83
CA MET A 59 -1.68 9.88 7.26
C MET A 59 -1.58 11.36 7.60
N GLN A 60 -1.13 12.18 6.67
CA GLN A 60 -1.12 13.63 6.82
C GLN A 60 -2.52 14.25 6.75
N PHE A 61 -3.46 13.55 6.11
CA PHE A 61 -4.78 14.09 5.79
C PHE A 61 -5.91 13.32 6.47
N THR A 62 -5.70 12.04 6.77
CA THR A 62 -6.75 11.17 7.29
C THR A 62 -6.21 10.31 8.44
N ASN A 63 -7.12 9.56 9.08
CA ASN A 63 -6.76 8.58 10.11
C ASN A 63 -6.53 7.19 9.52
N TYR A 64 -6.46 7.06 8.20
CA TYR A 64 -6.33 5.79 7.50
C TYR A 64 -5.39 5.93 6.31
N SER A 65 -4.47 4.98 6.15
CA SER A 65 -3.59 4.91 4.99
C SER A 65 -3.10 3.49 4.76
N LEU A 66 -2.69 3.21 3.53
CA LEU A 66 -1.78 2.10 3.26
C LEU A 66 -0.35 2.62 3.27
N GLY A 67 0.59 1.73 3.51
CA GLY A 67 2.01 2.06 3.50
C GLY A 67 2.85 0.84 3.13
N LEU A 68 4.11 1.09 2.78
CA LEU A 68 5.10 0.05 2.59
C LEU A 68 6.16 0.13 3.68
N ILE A 69 6.55 -1.02 4.22
CA ILE A 69 7.68 -1.11 5.15
C ILE A 69 8.80 -1.88 4.47
N ASP A 70 10.03 -1.41 4.64
CA ASP A 70 11.22 -2.15 4.26
C ASP A 70 11.66 -3.00 5.46
N LYS A 71 11.34 -4.29 5.42
CA LYS A 71 11.59 -5.22 6.52
C LYS A 71 13.08 -5.44 6.80
N MET A 72 13.92 -5.24 5.80
CA MET A 72 15.36 -5.40 5.92
C MET A 72 16.09 -4.10 6.21
N ASN A 73 15.36 -3.00 6.21
CA ASN A 73 15.92 -1.67 6.41
C ASN A 73 17.09 -1.36 5.46
N ASP A 74 17.05 -1.95 4.29
CA ASP A 74 18.05 -1.75 3.23
C ASP A 74 17.37 -0.99 2.09
N LYS A 75 17.77 0.25 1.89
CA LYS A 75 17.14 1.14 0.91
C LYS A 75 17.85 1.17 -0.44
N LEU A 76 18.67 0.16 -0.70
CA LEU A 76 19.30 -0.01 -1.99
C LEU A 76 18.28 -0.42 -3.04
N PHE A 77 18.73 -0.64 -4.25
CA PHE A 77 17.87 -0.98 -5.37
C PHE A 77 17.16 -2.33 -5.17
N TYR A 78 15.86 -2.41 -5.50
CA TYR A 78 15.09 -3.65 -5.46
C TYR A 78 13.88 -3.57 -6.40
N GLU A 79 13.32 -4.72 -6.73
CA GLU A 79 12.09 -4.87 -7.52
C GLU A 79 10.89 -4.98 -6.58
N PRO A 80 10.04 -3.95 -6.48
CA PRO A 80 8.99 -3.95 -5.45
C PRO A 80 8.04 -5.15 -5.49
N PHE A 81 7.65 -5.61 -6.66
CA PHE A 81 6.72 -6.75 -6.73
C PHE A 81 7.38 -8.04 -6.23
N ALA A 82 8.58 -8.35 -6.71
CA ALA A 82 9.26 -9.58 -6.34
C ALA A 82 9.59 -9.64 -4.85
N GLU A 83 9.73 -8.50 -4.21
CA GLU A 83 10.12 -8.42 -2.81
C GLU A 83 8.95 -8.19 -1.85
N LEU A 84 7.74 -8.03 -2.39
CA LEU A 84 6.56 -7.79 -1.56
C LEU A 84 6.23 -9.05 -0.74
N GLY A 85 6.11 -8.88 0.57
CA GLY A 85 5.90 -9.98 1.51
C GLY A 85 7.18 -10.54 2.10
N SER A 86 8.32 -10.46 1.41
CA SER A 86 9.61 -10.91 1.93
C SER A 86 10.45 -9.75 2.44
N ARG A 87 10.74 -8.79 1.58
CA ARG A 87 11.52 -7.59 1.95
C ARG A 87 10.64 -6.39 2.24
N LEU A 88 9.63 -6.18 1.38
CA LEU A 88 8.66 -5.12 1.57
C LEU A 88 7.37 -5.69 2.14
N GLY A 89 6.78 -5.02 3.09
CA GLY A 89 5.45 -5.34 3.61
C GLY A 89 4.47 -4.25 3.24
N LEU A 90 3.34 -4.65 2.64
CA LEU A 90 2.21 -3.73 2.47
C LEU A 90 1.39 -3.76 3.75
N ILE A 91 1.12 -2.60 4.32
CA ILE A 91 0.41 -2.50 5.60
C ILE A 91 -0.79 -1.58 5.49
N GLU A 92 -1.79 -1.88 6.34
CA GLU A 92 -2.92 -1.02 6.61
C GLU A 92 -2.66 -0.32 7.95
N ILE A 93 -2.78 1.01 7.98
CA ILE A 93 -2.55 1.80 9.19
C ILE A 93 -3.80 2.58 9.52
N LYS A 94 -4.28 2.44 10.78
CA LYS A 94 -5.40 3.22 11.32
C LYS A 94 -4.97 3.89 12.62
N ARG A 95 -5.33 5.12 12.75
CA ARG A 95 -5.17 5.84 14.02
C ARG A 95 -6.31 5.58 14.98
#